data_d2814908cfa38437797fc87b354cffb2
#
_entry.id   d2814908cfa38437797fc87b354cffb2
#
_cell.length_a   1.000
_cell.length_b   1.000
_cell.length_c   1.000
_cell.angle_alpha   90.00
_cell.angle_beta   90.00
_cell.angle_gamma   90.00
#
_symmetry.space_group_name_H-M   'P 1'
#
loop_
_entity.id
_entity.type
_entity.pdbx_description
1 polymer ?
#
loop_
_entity_poly.entity_id
_entity_poly.type
_entity_poly.pdbx_seq_one_letter_code
_entity_poly.pdbx_strand_id
1 'polypeptide(L)'
;MINKLILWFLCLIVLSSCVVSPPKKTTNICEIFYEKRSWYKAAVKTEKRWGSPAYVTLAFIKQESDFQQGAKPERTKLLGFIPWKRKSSAYGYAQAIDGTWDIYKKQAKKPFASRTSFKDSVDFIGWYNKKSNKLLGIPKDNARMLYLAYHEGRGGYKKGSYKSKPWLLSVSSDVQKMSNRYRNQYDSCKKKLK
;
A
#
# COMPACT_ATOMS: atom_id res chain seq x y z
N MET A 1 23.14 -41.32 17.14
CA MET A 1 22.91 -40.02 17.79
C MET A 1 23.16 -38.81 16.87
N ILE A 2 23.97 -38.95 15.86
CA ILE A 2 24.31 -37.87 14.87
C ILE A 2 23.10 -37.40 14.04
N ASN A 3 22.16 -38.29 13.69
CA ASN A 3 21.01 -37.96 12.84
C ASN A 3 19.98 -37.01 13.47
N LYS A 4 19.84 -36.96 14.79
CA LYS A 4 18.89 -36.05 15.46
C LYS A 4 19.39 -34.59 15.48
N LEU A 5 20.67 -34.39 15.65
CA LEU A 5 21.29 -33.05 15.61
C LEU A 5 21.27 -32.44 14.21
N ILE A 6 21.48 -33.25 13.17
CA ILE A 6 21.39 -32.82 11.78
C ILE A 6 19.95 -32.42 11.41
N LEU A 7 18.95 -33.17 11.87
CA LEU A 7 17.53 -32.84 11.66
C LEU A 7 17.13 -31.52 12.34
N TRP A 8 17.67 -31.23 13.52
CA TRP A 8 17.45 -29.93 14.22
C TRP A 8 18.12 -28.77 13.49
N PHE A 9 19.30 -28.97 12.92
CA PHE A 9 19.99 -27.95 12.14
C PHE A 9 19.32 -27.68 10.79
N LEU A 10 18.77 -28.69 10.12
CA LEU A 10 17.99 -28.53 8.91
C LEU A 10 16.65 -27.77 9.15
N CYS A 11 16.00 -27.97 10.30
CA CYS A 11 14.78 -27.25 10.66
C CYS A 11 15.00 -25.75 10.94
N LEU A 12 16.19 -25.35 11.36
CA LEU A 12 16.53 -23.93 11.59
C LEU A 12 16.78 -23.13 10.32
N ILE A 13 17.10 -23.77 9.20
CA ILE A 13 17.38 -23.10 7.91
C ILE A 13 16.10 -22.72 7.15
N VAL A 14 14.95 -23.33 7.48
CA VAL A 14 13.69 -23.12 6.76
C VAL A 14 12.90 -21.88 7.22
N LEU A 15 13.37 -21.17 8.24
CA LEU A 15 12.70 -19.97 8.77
C LEU A 15 13.21 -18.64 8.18
N SER A 16 13.96 -18.66 7.08
CA SER A 16 14.20 -17.44 6.33
C SER A 16 12.88 -16.96 5.70
N SER A 17 12.13 -16.15 6.44
CA SER A 17 10.97 -15.45 5.88
C SER A 17 11.44 -14.68 4.65
N CYS A 18 10.93 -15.05 3.47
CA CYS A 18 11.22 -14.36 2.22
C CYS A 18 10.72 -12.91 2.31
N VAL A 19 11.55 -12.03 2.88
CA VAL A 19 11.29 -10.59 2.86
C VAL A 19 11.51 -10.10 1.44
N VAL A 20 10.45 -9.61 0.82
CA VAL A 20 10.53 -9.03 -0.52
C VAL A 20 11.14 -7.64 -0.41
N SER A 21 12.34 -7.45 -0.96
CA SER A 21 12.99 -6.13 -1.02
C SER A 21 12.21 -5.15 -1.89
N PRO A 22 12.19 -3.86 -1.52
CA PRO A 22 11.66 -2.80 -2.37
C PRO A 22 12.32 -2.79 -3.75
N PRO A 23 11.65 -2.27 -4.79
CA PRO A 23 12.25 -2.06 -6.10
C PRO A 23 13.43 -1.09 -6.02
N LYS A 24 14.44 -1.28 -6.88
CA LYS A 24 15.64 -0.42 -6.91
C LYS A 24 15.32 1.05 -7.25
N LYS A 25 14.32 1.29 -8.11
CA LYS A 25 13.90 2.63 -8.56
C LYS A 25 12.43 2.86 -8.28
N THR A 26 12.09 3.18 -7.03
CA THR A 26 10.70 3.36 -6.57
C THR A 26 10.00 4.59 -7.17
N THR A 27 10.69 5.47 -7.90
CA THR A 27 10.13 6.64 -8.58
C THR A 27 9.83 6.41 -10.06
N ASN A 28 10.03 5.19 -10.57
CA ASN A 28 9.77 4.83 -11.97
C ASN A 28 8.90 3.57 -12.05
N ILE A 29 7.62 3.74 -12.41
CA ILE A 29 6.65 2.64 -12.47
C ILE A 29 7.03 1.56 -13.49
N CYS A 30 7.68 1.93 -14.61
CA CYS A 30 8.13 0.97 -15.61
C CYS A 30 9.22 0.06 -15.04
N GLU A 31 10.22 0.64 -14.37
CA GLU A 31 11.29 -0.12 -13.70
C GLU A 31 10.74 -1.03 -12.60
N ILE A 32 9.79 -0.52 -11.79
CA ILE A 32 9.09 -1.33 -10.79
C ILE A 32 8.45 -2.55 -11.46
N PHE A 33 7.75 -2.37 -12.55
CA PHE A 33 7.01 -3.43 -13.23
C PHE A 33 7.92 -4.38 -14.02
N TYR A 34 9.05 -3.92 -14.53
CA TYR A 34 10.07 -4.78 -15.14
C TYR A 34 10.76 -5.65 -14.08
N GLU A 35 11.13 -5.09 -12.95
CA GLU A 35 11.76 -5.82 -11.85
C GLU A 35 10.79 -6.77 -11.14
N LYS A 36 9.55 -6.36 -10.95
CA LYS A 36 8.50 -7.09 -10.20
C LYS A 36 7.30 -7.39 -11.09
N ARG A 37 7.43 -8.30 -12.04
CA ARG A 37 6.36 -8.65 -13.01
C ARG A 37 5.05 -9.10 -12.34
N SER A 38 5.14 -9.77 -11.20
CA SER A 38 3.96 -10.15 -10.40
C SER A 38 3.19 -8.93 -9.88
N TRP A 39 3.89 -7.83 -9.59
CA TRP A 39 3.28 -6.58 -9.14
C TRP A 39 2.52 -5.87 -10.27
N TYR A 40 3.08 -5.89 -11.49
CA TYR A 40 2.35 -5.45 -12.67
C TYR A 40 1.03 -6.19 -12.84
N LYS A 41 1.07 -7.54 -12.82
CA LYS A 41 -0.14 -8.37 -12.94
C LYS A 41 -1.15 -8.06 -11.83
N ALA A 42 -0.69 -7.85 -10.60
CA ALA A 42 -1.54 -7.50 -9.48
C ALA A 42 -2.20 -6.12 -9.66
N ALA A 43 -1.43 -5.09 -10.06
CA ALA A 43 -1.93 -3.74 -10.29
C ALA A 43 -2.97 -3.69 -11.42
N VAL A 44 -2.71 -4.35 -12.54
CA VAL A 44 -3.66 -4.46 -13.68
C VAL A 44 -4.94 -5.21 -13.27
N LYS A 45 -4.82 -6.28 -12.48
CA LYS A 45 -5.99 -7.01 -11.95
C LYS A 45 -6.83 -6.14 -11.04
N THR A 46 -6.19 -5.35 -10.19
CA THR A 46 -6.84 -4.37 -9.30
C THR A 46 -7.58 -3.30 -10.09
N GLU A 47 -6.95 -2.73 -11.11
CA GLU A 47 -7.56 -1.73 -11.99
C GLU A 47 -8.80 -2.30 -12.69
N LYS A 48 -8.72 -3.51 -13.26
CA LYS A 48 -9.87 -4.19 -13.87
C LYS A 48 -11.01 -4.42 -12.86
N ARG A 49 -10.67 -4.83 -11.63
CA ARG A 49 -11.66 -5.18 -10.61
C ARG A 49 -12.36 -3.96 -10.00
N TRP A 50 -11.60 -2.92 -9.69
CA TRP A 50 -12.07 -1.79 -8.90
C TRP A 50 -12.14 -0.48 -9.67
N GLY A 51 -11.54 -0.42 -10.86
CA GLY A 51 -11.46 0.78 -11.66
C GLY A 51 -10.51 1.85 -11.08
N SER A 52 -9.65 1.49 -10.12
CA SER A 52 -8.61 2.38 -9.59
C SER A 52 -7.35 2.20 -10.42
N PRO A 53 -6.85 3.26 -11.12
CA PRO A 53 -5.72 3.14 -12.02
C PRO A 53 -4.45 2.64 -11.31
N ALA A 54 -3.64 1.83 -12.00
CA ALA A 54 -2.41 1.26 -11.46
C ALA A 54 -1.45 2.35 -10.94
N TYR A 55 -1.33 3.47 -11.65
CA TYR A 55 -0.47 4.60 -11.27
C TYR A 55 -0.94 5.30 -9.99
N VAL A 56 -2.26 5.32 -9.70
CA VAL A 56 -2.81 5.85 -8.44
C VAL A 56 -2.50 4.89 -7.29
N THR A 57 -2.76 3.60 -7.46
CA THR A 57 -2.52 2.60 -6.39
C THR A 57 -1.05 2.51 -6.02
N LEU A 58 -0.12 2.59 -7.01
CA LEU A 58 1.30 2.59 -6.74
C LEU A 58 1.79 3.88 -6.06
N ALA A 59 1.22 5.04 -6.41
CA ALA A 59 1.53 6.30 -5.73
C ALA A 59 1.16 6.25 -4.24
N PHE A 60 0.06 5.56 -3.90
CA PHE A 60 -0.30 5.32 -2.49
C PHE A 60 0.72 4.41 -1.81
N ILE A 61 1.08 3.26 -2.41
CA ILE A 61 2.09 2.36 -1.85
C ILE A 61 3.44 3.09 -1.63
N LYS A 62 3.84 3.93 -2.60
CA LYS A 62 5.04 4.76 -2.49
C LYS A 62 4.98 5.67 -1.26
N GLN A 63 3.86 6.35 -1.05
CA GLN A 63 3.67 7.26 0.07
C GLN A 63 3.57 6.53 1.42
N GLU A 64 2.84 5.42 1.48
CA GLU A 64 2.55 4.72 2.73
C GLU A 64 3.74 3.92 3.28
N SER A 65 4.54 3.32 2.41
CA SER A 65 5.58 2.39 2.83
C SER A 65 6.89 2.46 2.05
N ASP A 66 6.96 3.29 1.00
CA ASP A 66 8.05 3.23 0.03
C ASP A 66 8.32 1.79 -0.47
N PHE A 67 7.24 1.03 -0.71
CA PHE A 67 7.29 -0.37 -1.13
C PHE A 67 7.91 -1.33 -0.10
N GLN A 68 8.04 -0.95 1.16
CA GLN A 68 8.52 -1.82 2.23
C GLN A 68 7.43 -2.77 2.71
N GLN A 69 7.68 -4.08 2.59
CA GLN A 69 6.73 -5.15 2.90
C GLN A 69 6.22 -5.11 4.35
N GLY A 70 7.11 -4.87 5.29
CA GLY A 70 6.83 -4.92 6.72
C GLY A 70 6.76 -3.54 7.38
N ALA A 71 6.49 -2.46 6.61
CA ALA A 71 6.43 -1.11 7.15
C ALA A 71 5.45 -1.00 8.33
N LYS A 72 5.88 -0.29 9.37
CA LYS A 72 5.10 -0.04 10.61
C LYS A 72 5.31 1.41 11.04
N PRO A 73 4.30 2.08 11.64
CA PRO A 73 4.49 3.38 12.26
C PRO A 73 5.58 3.34 13.32
N GLU A 74 6.24 4.47 13.52
CA GLU A 74 7.22 4.61 14.60
C GLU A 74 6.58 4.36 15.97
N ARG A 75 7.38 3.85 16.90
CA ARG A 75 6.98 3.74 18.30
C ARG A 75 7.03 5.11 18.97
N THR A 76 6.06 5.40 19.82
CA THR A 76 6.19 6.49 20.77
C THR A 76 7.29 6.16 21.77
N LYS A 77 7.85 7.18 22.41
CA LYS A 77 8.88 7.00 23.44
C LYS A 77 8.30 7.31 24.80
N LEU A 78 8.38 6.37 25.72
CA LEU A 78 8.12 6.61 27.14
C LEU A 78 9.36 7.27 27.75
N LEU A 79 9.19 8.31 28.57
CA LEU A 79 10.27 9.11 29.15
C LEU A 79 11.28 9.66 28.10
N GLY A 80 10.86 9.82 26.84
CA GLY A 80 11.70 10.39 25.79
C GLY A 80 12.66 9.40 25.11
N PHE A 81 12.96 8.24 25.69
CA PHE A 81 13.96 7.29 25.16
C PHE A 81 13.50 5.83 25.10
N ILE A 82 12.59 5.38 25.94
CA ILE A 82 12.12 3.98 25.96
C ILE A 82 11.09 3.75 24.84
N PRO A 83 11.32 2.84 23.85
CA PRO A 83 10.32 2.53 22.82
C PRO A 83 9.02 2.00 23.45
N TRP A 84 7.90 2.68 23.19
CA TRP A 84 6.58 2.35 23.74
C TRP A 84 5.63 1.85 22.65
N LYS A 85 4.35 2.13 22.82
CA LYS A 85 3.30 1.71 21.89
C LYS A 85 3.43 2.42 20.53
N ARG A 86 2.94 1.78 19.46
CA ARG A 86 2.80 2.42 18.15
C ARG A 86 1.58 3.33 18.14
N LYS A 87 1.63 4.42 17.37
CA LYS A 87 0.54 5.39 17.25
C LYS A 87 -0.73 4.79 16.62
N SER A 88 -0.59 3.73 15.81
CA SER A 88 -1.70 3.06 15.16
C SER A 88 -1.35 1.60 14.86
N SER A 89 -2.36 0.81 14.47
CA SER A 89 -2.22 -0.57 13.97
C SER A 89 -1.88 -0.66 12.48
N ALA A 90 -1.51 0.46 11.84
CA ALA A 90 -1.12 0.51 10.44
C ALA A 90 0.04 -0.44 10.16
N TYR A 91 -0.05 -1.21 9.05
CA TYR A 91 0.95 -2.23 8.74
C TYR A 91 1.04 -2.52 7.24
N GLY A 92 2.26 -2.88 6.81
CA GLY A 92 2.56 -3.40 5.49
C GLY A 92 2.54 -2.35 4.38
N TYR A 93 2.44 -2.80 3.15
CA TYR A 93 2.54 -1.92 1.96
C TYR A 93 1.54 -0.76 1.95
N ALA A 94 0.30 -1.00 2.37
CA ALA A 94 -0.78 -0.02 2.30
C ALA A 94 -1.03 0.71 3.63
N GLN A 95 -0.27 0.44 4.68
CA GLN A 95 -0.45 1.00 6.02
C GLN A 95 -1.92 0.94 6.50
N ALA A 96 -2.63 -0.13 6.10
CA ALA A 96 -4.01 -0.35 6.50
C ALA A 96 -4.09 -0.65 8.00
N ILE A 97 -5.04 -0.01 8.70
CA ILE A 97 -5.34 -0.31 10.11
C ILE A 97 -6.24 -1.55 10.23
N ASP A 98 -6.19 -2.23 11.38
CA ASP A 98 -6.87 -3.51 11.61
C ASP A 98 -8.34 -3.49 11.22
N GLY A 99 -9.14 -2.58 11.79
CA GLY A 99 -10.58 -2.54 11.54
C GLY A 99 -10.94 -2.31 10.06
N THR A 100 -10.18 -1.43 9.35
CA THR A 100 -10.43 -1.20 7.93
C THR A 100 -10.03 -2.40 7.08
N TRP A 101 -8.93 -3.09 7.46
CA TRP A 101 -8.49 -4.31 6.79
C TRP A 101 -9.48 -5.45 6.95
N ASP A 102 -10.07 -5.63 8.13
CA ASP A 102 -11.08 -6.66 8.38
C ASP A 102 -12.38 -6.41 7.58
N ILE A 103 -12.82 -5.15 7.50
CA ILE A 103 -13.93 -4.77 6.64
C ILE A 103 -13.64 -5.11 5.17
N TYR A 104 -12.42 -4.81 4.70
CA TYR A 104 -11.99 -5.17 3.34
C TYR A 104 -12.02 -6.68 3.12
N LYS A 105 -11.41 -7.48 4.01
CA LYS A 105 -11.40 -8.97 3.88
C LYS A 105 -12.82 -9.51 3.71
N LYS A 106 -13.75 -9.04 4.55
CA LYS A 106 -15.16 -9.46 4.50
C LYS A 106 -15.83 -9.03 3.18
N GLN A 107 -15.72 -7.76 2.81
CA GLN A 107 -16.45 -7.21 1.65
C GLN A 107 -15.85 -7.60 0.30
N ALA A 108 -14.53 -7.75 0.22
CA ALA A 108 -13.85 -8.21 -0.98
C ALA A 108 -13.83 -9.74 -1.12
N LYS A 109 -14.39 -10.49 -0.15
CA LYS A 109 -14.38 -11.96 -0.06
C LYS A 109 -12.95 -12.52 -0.12
N LYS A 110 -12.04 -11.94 0.69
CA LYS A 110 -10.62 -12.32 0.76
C LYS A 110 -10.19 -12.62 2.21
N PRO A 111 -10.69 -13.68 2.85
CA PRO A 111 -10.42 -13.96 4.27
C PRO A 111 -8.93 -14.13 4.58
N PHE A 112 -8.14 -14.64 3.64
CA PHE A 112 -6.70 -14.91 3.80
C PHE A 112 -5.80 -13.79 3.26
N ALA A 113 -6.34 -12.59 2.96
CA ALA A 113 -5.52 -11.48 2.50
C ALA A 113 -4.52 -11.03 3.57
N SER A 114 -3.28 -10.72 3.16
CA SER A 114 -2.20 -10.26 4.04
C SER A 114 -1.76 -8.83 3.70
N ARG A 115 -1.55 -8.00 4.73
CA ARG A 115 -1.03 -6.62 4.57
C ARG A 115 0.42 -6.58 4.09
N THR A 116 1.15 -7.69 4.21
CA THR A 116 2.51 -7.86 3.68
C THR A 116 2.53 -8.45 2.26
N SER A 117 1.38 -8.79 1.70
CA SER A 117 1.23 -9.18 0.30
C SER A 117 1.00 -7.94 -0.57
N PHE A 118 1.90 -7.65 -1.50
CA PHE A 118 1.72 -6.54 -2.45
C PHE A 118 0.40 -6.66 -3.23
N LYS A 119 0.09 -7.86 -3.72
CA LYS A 119 -1.15 -8.15 -4.45
C LYS A 119 -2.40 -7.80 -3.63
N ASP A 120 -2.42 -8.12 -2.35
CA ASP A 120 -3.58 -7.85 -1.50
C ASP A 120 -3.64 -6.38 -1.08
N SER A 121 -2.48 -5.75 -0.92
CA SER A 121 -2.38 -4.33 -0.58
C SER A 121 -2.85 -3.41 -1.70
N VAL A 122 -2.47 -3.67 -2.96
CA VAL A 122 -2.99 -2.89 -4.10
C VAL A 122 -4.48 -3.14 -4.32
N ASP A 123 -4.96 -4.38 -4.12
CA ASP A 123 -6.39 -4.70 -4.21
C ASP A 123 -7.20 -3.99 -3.11
N PHE A 124 -6.66 -3.88 -1.90
CA PHE A 124 -7.23 -3.11 -0.79
C PHE A 124 -7.34 -1.61 -1.15
N ILE A 125 -6.28 -1.00 -1.66
CA ILE A 125 -6.30 0.41 -2.08
C ILE A 125 -7.34 0.60 -3.19
N GLY A 126 -7.38 -0.30 -4.17
CA GLY A 126 -8.38 -0.26 -5.25
C GLY A 126 -9.82 -0.33 -4.73
N TRP A 127 -10.09 -1.25 -3.78
CA TRP A 127 -11.38 -1.37 -3.11
C TRP A 127 -11.74 -0.08 -2.36
N TYR A 128 -10.78 0.48 -1.62
CA TYR A 128 -11.00 1.70 -0.85
C TYR A 128 -11.31 2.89 -1.75
N ASN A 129 -10.53 3.07 -2.83
CA ASN A 129 -10.71 4.14 -3.81
C ASN A 129 -12.03 4.02 -4.56
N LYS A 130 -12.43 2.79 -4.97
CA LYS A 130 -13.76 2.58 -5.58
C LYS A 130 -14.90 3.04 -4.66
N LYS A 131 -14.79 2.73 -3.36
CA LYS A 131 -15.80 3.18 -2.39
C LYS A 131 -15.79 4.70 -2.19
N SER A 132 -14.60 5.31 -2.14
CA SER A 132 -14.46 6.76 -2.05
C SER A 132 -15.03 7.45 -3.30
N ASN A 133 -14.76 6.93 -4.50
CA ASN A 133 -15.40 7.40 -5.72
C ASN A 133 -16.94 7.32 -5.65
N LYS A 134 -17.47 6.15 -5.25
CA LYS A 134 -18.93 5.94 -5.18
C LYS A 134 -19.61 6.82 -4.14
N LEU A 135 -19.03 7.00 -2.96
CA LEU A 135 -19.67 7.64 -1.80
C LEU A 135 -19.40 9.14 -1.71
N LEU A 136 -18.29 9.61 -2.28
CA LEU A 136 -17.84 10.98 -2.16
C LEU A 136 -17.73 11.70 -3.52
N GLY A 137 -18.02 11.01 -4.64
CA GLY A 137 -17.91 11.60 -5.98
C GLY A 137 -16.48 11.88 -6.44
N ILE A 138 -15.46 11.39 -5.74
CA ILE A 138 -14.05 11.69 -6.07
C ILE A 138 -13.66 10.98 -7.37
N PRO A 139 -13.13 11.69 -8.39
CA PRO A 139 -12.65 11.07 -9.63
C PRO A 139 -11.58 10.02 -9.36
N LYS A 140 -11.59 8.93 -10.15
CA LYS A 140 -10.71 7.76 -9.95
C LYS A 140 -9.22 8.05 -10.14
N ASP A 141 -8.88 9.09 -10.87
CA ASP A 141 -7.52 9.56 -11.16
C ASP A 141 -7.10 10.76 -10.29
N ASN A 142 -8.01 11.30 -9.48
CA ASN A 142 -7.67 12.35 -8.52
C ASN A 142 -7.02 11.75 -7.27
N ALA A 143 -5.73 11.42 -7.39
CA ALA A 143 -4.97 10.78 -6.32
C ALA A 143 -4.92 11.64 -5.04
N ARG A 144 -4.89 12.99 -5.18
CA ARG A 144 -4.89 13.92 -4.03
C ARG A 144 -6.14 13.76 -3.17
N MET A 145 -7.32 13.88 -3.77
CA MET A 145 -8.57 13.79 -3.03
C MET A 145 -8.82 12.37 -2.50
N LEU A 146 -8.48 11.35 -3.28
CA LEU A 146 -8.55 9.95 -2.84
C LEU A 146 -7.64 9.71 -1.64
N TYR A 147 -6.42 10.28 -1.63
CA TYR A 147 -5.48 10.14 -0.52
C TYR A 147 -5.97 10.86 0.75
N LEU A 148 -6.54 12.05 0.64
CA LEU A 148 -7.18 12.73 1.75
C LEU A 148 -8.30 11.89 2.38
N ALA A 149 -9.15 11.26 1.54
CA ALA A 149 -10.21 10.37 2.00
C ALA A 149 -9.65 9.05 2.58
N TYR A 150 -8.49 8.59 2.11
CA TYR A 150 -7.80 7.42 2.61
C TYR A 150 -7.26 7.66 4.02
N HIS A 151 -6.58 8.77 4.22
CA HIS A 151 -5.95 9.15 5.49
C HIS A 151 -6.95 9.52 6.57
N GLU A 152 -7.92 10.39 6.26
CA GLU A 152 -8.93 10.88 7.22
C GLU A 152 -10.08 9.90 7.44
N GLY A 153 -10.17 8.87 6.62
CA GLY A 153 -11.39 8.11 6.45
C GLY A 153 -12.45 8.90 5.68
N ARG A 154 -13.39 8.22 5.06
CA ARG A 154 -14.45 8.86 4.25
C ARG A 154 -15.33 9.83 5.07
N GLY A 155 -15.57 9.51 6.34
CA GLY A 155 -16.32 10.39 7.25
C GLY A 155 -15.57 11.68 7.57
N GLY A 156 -14.28 11.59 7.90
CA GLY A 156 -13.42 12.75 8.14
C GLY A 156 -13.27 13.63 6.89
N TYR A 157 -13.07 13.02 5.74
CA TYR A 157 -13.04 13.72 4.46
C TYR A 157 -14.32 14.52 4.21
N LYS A 158 -15.50 13.88 4.37
CA LYS A 158 -16.80 14.56 4.20
C LYS A 158 -16.97 15.75 5.15
N LYS A 159 -16.48 15.65 6.38
CA LYS A 159 -16.46 16.75 7.37
C LYS A 159 -15.40 17.82 7.08
N GLY A 160 -14.47 17.56 6.16
CA GLY A 160 -13.39 18.48 5.83
C GLY A 160 -12.27 18.54 6.88
N SER A 161 -12.09 17.51 7.73
CA SER A 161 -11.09 17.47 8.80
C SER A 161 -9.64 17.65 8.31
N TYR A 162 -9.36 17.35 7.05
CA TYR A 162 -8.06 17.57 6.41
C TYR A 162 -7.71 19.05 6.22
N LYS A 163 -8.72 19.95 6.20
CA LYS A 163 -8.51 21.38 5.92
C LYS A 163 -7.63 22.08 6.98
N SER A 164 -7.70 21.61 8.22
CA SER A 164 -6.87 22.09 9.34
C SER A 164 -5.50 21.41 9.46
N LYS A 165 -5.10 20.61 8.46
CA LYS A 165 -3.86 19.82 8.47
C LYS A 165 -2.96 20.19 7.27
N PRO A 166 -2.21 21.32 7.32
CA PRO A 166 -1.37 21.76 6.19
C PRO A 166 -0.38 20.69 5.72
N TRP A 167 0.19 19.91 6.64
CA TRP A 167 1.08 18.82 6.32
C TRP A 167 0.40 17.74 5.46
N LEU A 168 -0.87 17.38 5.75
CA LEU A 168 -1.61 16.37 4.99
C LEU A 168 -1.99 16.90 3.60
N LEU A 169 -2.30 18.19 3.50
CA LEU A 169 -2.53 18.84 2.21
C LEU A 169 -1.27 18.80 1.33
N SER A 170 -0.08 19.04 1.92
CA SER A 170 1.21 18.91 1.22
C SER A 170 1.45 17.47 0.76
N VAL A 171 1.36 16.50 1.67
CA VAL A 171 1.54 15.07 1.36
C VAL A 171 0.59 14.62 0.26
N SER A 172 -0.69 14.99 0.34
CA SER A 172 -1.67 14.62 -0.69
C SER A 172 -1.34 15.22 -2.08
N SER A 173 -0.76 16.42 -2.10
CA SER A 173 -0.26 17.05 -3.33
C SER A 173 0.92 16.27 -3.92
N ASP A 174 1.85 15.79 -3.09
CA ASP A 174 2.99 14.98 -3.53
C ASP A 174 2.55 13.61 -4.04
N VAL A 175 1.52 13.01 -3.44
CA VAL A 175 0.87 11.79 -3.97
C VAL A 175 0.30 12.03 -5.37
N GLN A 176 -0.34 13.19 -5.60
CA GLN A 176 -0.84 13.53 -6.94
C GLN A 176 0.31 13.72 -7.94
N LYS A 177 1.37 14.42 -7.57
CA LYS A 177 2.56 14.60 -8.42
C LYS A 177 3.18 13.26 -8.79
N MET A 178 3.30 12.34 -7.82
CA MET A 178 3.83 10.99 -8.05
C MET A 178 2.89 10.19 -8.96
N SER A 179 1.59 10.26 -8.74
CA SER A 179 0.58 9.62 -9.59
C SER A 179 0.67 10.10 -11.03
N ASN A 180 0.82 11.42 -11.27
CA ASN A 180 0.98 11.98 -12.60
C ASN A 180 2.29 11.51 -13.27
N ARG A 181 3.41 11.48 -12.52
CA ARG A 181 4.69 10.93 -12.99
C ARG A 181 4.54 9.47 -13.40
N TYR A 182 3.95 8.65 -12.56
CA TYR A 182 3.70 7.24 -12.85
C TYR A 182 2.78 7.05 -14.07
N ARG A 183 1.74 7.88 -14.22
CA ARG A 183 0.85 7.85 -15.40
C ARG A 183 1.65 8.04 -16.68
N ASN A 184 2.42 9.14 -16.78
CA ASN A 184 3.21 9.45 -17.96
C ASN A 184 4.21 8.34 -18.31
N GLN A 185 4.90 7.79 -17.30
CA GLN A 185 5.82 6.66 -17.49
C GLN A 185 5.06 5.40 -17.94
N TYR A 186 3.95 5.07 -17.27
CA TYR A 186 3.17 3.87 -17.57
C TYR A 186 2.61 3.91 -19.01
N ASP A 187 2.16 5.07 -19.47
CA ASP A 187 1.67 5.23 -20.84
C ASP A 187 2.75 4.93 -21.88
N SER A 188 4.02 5.20 -21.57
CA SER A 188 5.15 4.89 -22.47
C SER A 188 5.54 3.42 -22.50
N CYS A 189 5.39 2.67 -21.38
CA CYS A 189 5.88 1.30 -21.25
C CYS A 189 4.80 0.21 -21.23
N LYS A 190 3.52 0.55 -21.05
CA LYS A 190 2.44 -0.45 -20.87
C LYS A 190 2.30 -1.45 -22.03
N LYS A 191 2.65 -1.04 -23.27
CA LYS A 191 2.63 -1.94 -24.43
C LYS A 191 3.69 -3.04 -24.32
N LYS A 192 4.87 -2.72 -23.77
CA LYS A 192 6.00 -3.64 -23.57
C LYS A 192 5.83 -4.53 -22.31
N LEU A 193 4.90 -4.18 -21.44
CA LEU A 193 4.61 -4.92 -20.22
C LEU A 193 3.56 -6.03 -20.41
N LYS A 194 2.81 -6.00 -21.50
CA LYS A 194 1.88 -7.06 -21.87
C LYS A 194 2.62 -8.26 -22.39
#